data_388ca201a16438ed5cd873c8d79d57f3
#
_entry.id   388ca201a16438ed5cd873c8d79d57f3
#
_cell.length_a   1.000
_cell.length_b   1.000
_cell.length_c   1.000
_cell.angle_alpha   90.00
_cell.angle_beta   90.00
_cell.angle_gamma   90.00
#
_symmetry.space_group_name_H-M   'P 1'
#
loop_
_entity.id
_entity.type
_entity.pdbx_description
1 polymer ?
#
loop_
_entity_poly.entity_id
_entity_poly.type
_entity_poly.pdbx_seq_one_letter_code
_entity_poly.pdbx_strand_id
1 'polypeptide(L)'
;MTSGKKTPDTPAKPRSEKWWPSWFWPLSMPIVPFVDLVSKTTVIHPEKLPASGPYLLAVNHYTEIDPLTVARAVWKLGRAPRFLAKASLFKVPVLGAALRATGQVPVERHGGGAATAGALSAADALVAHGRGVIVYPEGTL
;
A
#
# COMPACT_ATOMS: atom_id res chain seq x y z
N MET A 1 32.96 -39.50 3.02
CA MET A 1 32.64 -38.05 2.79
C MET A 1 31.19 -37.96 2.35
N THR A 2 30.28 -37.77 3.29
CA THR A 2 28.87 -37.65 3.04
C THR A 2 28.55 -36.15 2.92
N SER A 3 28.29 -35.72 1.68
CA SER A 3 27.81 -34.36 1.37
C SER A 3 26.43 -34.17 1.95
N GLY A 4 26.34 -33.40 3.01
CA GLY A 4 25.07 -32.99 3.61
C GLY A 4 24.29 -32.11 2.64
N LYS A 5 23.22 -32.65 2.08
CA LYS A 5 22.24 -31.93 1.27
C LYS A 5 21.55 -30.90 2.16
N LYS A 6 21.97 -29.65 2.03
CA LYS A 6 21.31 -28.51 2.68
C LYS A 6 19.87 -28.46 2.20
N THR A 7 18.93 -28.76 3.09
CA THR A 7 17.49 -28.58 2.82
C THR A 7 17.25 -27.11 2.50
N PRO A 8 16.48 -26.78 1.46
CA PRO A 8 16.13 -25.40 1.18
C PRO A 8 15.36 -24.83 2.37
N ASP A 9 15.84 -23.70 2.88
CA ASP A 9 15.21 -22.96 3.96
C ASP A 9 13.72 -22.77 3.65
N THR A 10 12.89 -23.31 4.51
CA THR A 10 11.45 -23.02 4.49
C THR A 10 11.28 -21.51 4.60
N PRO A 11 10.65 -20.83 3.63
CA PRO A 11 10.48 -19.39 3.70
C PRO A 11 9.76 -19.03 5.01
N ALA A 12 10.39 -18.18 5.80
CA ALA A 12 9.82 -17.73 7.07
C ALA A 12 8.42 -17.18 6.83
N LYS A 13 7.46 -17.67 7.63
CA LYS A 13 6.06 -17.24 7.56
C LYS A 13 6.02 -15.70 7.59
N PRO A 14 5.52 -15.04 6.53
CA PRO A 14 5.60 -13.61 6.44
C PRO A 14 4.82 -12.99 7.61
N ARG A 15 5.48 -12.10 8.34
CA ARG A 15 4.83 -11.31 9.40
C ARG A 15 3.73 -10.49 8.76
N SER A 16 2.53 -10.58 9.32
CA SER A 16 1.43 -9.71 8.93
C SER A 16 1.90 -8.25 8.99
N GLU A 17 1.78 -7.50 7.90
CA GLU A 17 2.14 -6.08 7.84
C GLU A 17 1.38 -5.24 8.87
N LYS A 18 0.28 -5.77 9.39
CA LYS A 18 -0.58 -5.16 10.39
C LYS A 18 0.10 -5.00 11.77
N TRP A 19 1.12 -5.80 12.07
CA TRP A 19 1.79 -5.84 13.39
C TRP A 19 3.13 -5.09 13.42
N TRP A 20 3.51 -4.47 12.32
CA TRP A 20 4.70 -3.63 12.37
C TRP A 20 4.38 -2.34 13.12
N PRO A 21 5.22 -1.90 14.08
CA PRO A 21 5.05 -0.61 14.75
C PRO A 21 5.28 0.49 13.72
N SER A 22 4.23 0.88 13.03
CA SER A 22 4.22 2.02 12.14
C SER A 22 3.31 3.09 12.72
N TRP A 23 3.62 4.33 12.46
CA TRP A 23 2.77 5.48 12.77
C TRP A 23 1.38 5.40 12.10
N PHE A 24 1.15 4.39 11.30
CA PHE A 24 -0.14 4.08 10.71
C PHE A 24 -1.21 3.80 11.79
N TRP A 25 -0.86 3.13 12.89
CA TRP A 25 -1.80 2.75 13.93
C TRP A 25 -2.47 3.96 14.62
N PRO A 26 -1.73 4.92 15.21
CA PRO A 26 -2.37 6.06 15.85
C PRO A 26 -3.10 6.95 14.84
N LEU A 27 -2.61 7.02 13.60
CA LEU A 27 -3.26 7.80 12.55
C LEU A 27 -4.54 7.14 12.03
N SER A 28 -4.62 5.82 11.99
CA SER A 28 -5.79 5.07 11.53
C SER A 28 -6.92 5.05 12.58
N MET A 29 -6.61 5.24 13.86
CA MET A 29 -7.61 5.18 14.92
C MET A 29 -8.83 6.09 14.71
N PRO A 30 -8.70 7.38 14.35
CA PRO A 30 -9.86 8.22 14.04
C PRO A 30 -10.42 8.00 12.63
N ILE A 31 -9.59 7.58 11.67
CA ILE A 31 -10.00 7.43 10.27
C ILE A 31 -10.87 6.18 10.07
N VAL A 32 -10.51 5.07 10.71
CA VAL A 32 -11.24 3.80 10.56
C VAL A 32 -12.70 3.91 10.97
N PRO A 33 -13.07 4.38 12.18
CA PRO A 33 -14.47 4.52 12.53
C PRO A 33 -15.22 5.54 11.69
N PHE A 34 -14.55 6.60 11.24
CA PHE A 34 -15.14 7.57 10.32
C PHE A 34 -15.49 6.92 8.99
N VAL A 35 -14.58 6.15 8.40
CA VAL A 35 -14.85 5.43 7.13
C VAL A 35 -15.94 4.39 7.33
N ASP A 36 -15.95 3.65 8.43
CA ASP A 36 -16.99 2.65 8.73
C ASP A 36 -18.37 3.31 8.97
N LEU A 37 -18.41 4.56 9.41
CA LEU A 37 -19.65 5.33 9.59
C LEU A 37 -20.24 5.79 8.25
N VAL A 38 -19.37 6.28 7.34
CA VAL A 38 -19.80 6.85 6.04
C VAL A 38 -19.90 5.81 4.93
N SER A 39 -19.26 4.65 5.09
CA SER A 39 -19.17 3.62 4.05
C SER A 39 -19.15 2.22 4.65
N LYS A 40 -20.10 1.37 4.26
CA LYS A 40 -20.06 -0.05 4.56
C LYS A 40 -19.18 -0.77 3.55
N THR A 41 -17.91 -0.99 3.91
CA THR A 41 -16.99 -1.69 3.02
C THR A 41 -17.15 -3.20 3.13
N THR A 42 -17.59 -3.83 2.06
CA THR A 42 -17.64 -5.29 1.91
C THR A 42 -16.61 -5.72 0.87
N VAL A 43 -15.75 -6.67 1.25
CA VAL A 43 -14.77 -7.22 0.33
C VAL A 43 -15.32 -8.51 -0.25
N ILE A 44 -15.50 -8.53 -1.57
CA ILE A 44 -15.89 -9.72 -2.33
C ILE A 44 -14.60 -10.35 -2.88
N HIS A 45 -14.45 -11.66 -2.74
CA HIS A 45 -13.23 -12.38 -3.12
C HIS A 45 -11.96 -11.93 -2.40
N PRO A 46 -11.94 -11.97 -1.05
CA PRO A 46 -10.77 -11.58 -0.26
C PRO A 46 -9.53 -12.42 -0.56
N GLU A 47 -9.71 -13.64 -1.07
CA GLU A 47 -8.65 -14.57 -1.46
C GLU A 47 -7.80 -14.10 -2.64
N LYS A 48 -8.30 -13.12 -3.42
CA LYS A 48 -7.56 -12.55 -4.56
C LYS A 48 -6.44 -11.61 -4.11
N LEU A 49 -6.51 -11.06 -2.90
CA LEU A 49 -5.41 -10.28 -2.35
C LEU A 49 -4.45 -11.21 -1.61
N PRO A 50 -3.17 -11.32 -2.05
CA PRO A 50 -2.22 -12.18 -1.38
C PRO A 50 -2.07 -11.82 0.10
N ALA A 51 -2.16 -12.79 0.99
CA ALA A 51 -1.97 -12.59 2.42
C ALA A 51 -0.54 -12.14 2.76
N SER A 52 0.41 -12.39 1.86
CA SER A 52 1.83 -12.08 2.01
C SER A 52 2.49 -11.88 0.65
N GLY A 53 3.68 -11.28 0.66
CA GLY A 53 4.43 -11.00 -0.55
C GLY A 53 3.96 -9.73 -1.27
N PRO A 54 4.64 -9.36 -2.35
CA PRO A 54 4.32 -8.16 -3.12
C PRO A 54 3.02 -8.33 -3.91
N TYR A 55 2.32 -7.24 -4.14
CA TYR A 55 1.18 -7.16 -5.06
C TYR A 55 1.05 -5.77 -5.65
N LEU A 56 0.47 -5.70 -6.82
CA LEU A 56 0.00 -4.47 -7.45
C LEU A 56 -1.52 -4.54 -7.53
N LEU A 57 -2.20 -3.62 -6.85
CA LEU A 57 -3.65 -3.49 -6.88
C LEU A 57 -4.03 -2.28 -7.73
N ALA A 58 -4.53 -2.52 -8.93
CA ALA A 58 -5.08 -1.48 -9.79
C ALA A 58 -6.56 -1.29 -9.47
N VAL A 59 -6.96 -0.06 -9.20
CA VAL A 59 -8.33 0.29 -8.79
C VAL A 59 -8.83 1.44 -9.65
N ASN A 60 -10.09 1.40 -10.04
CA ASN A 60 -10.74 2.52 -10.69
C ASN A 60 -11.00 3.64 -9.69
N HIS A 61 -10.92 4.88 -10.16
CA HIS A 61 -11.09 6.06 -9.33
C HIS A 61 -12.36 6.81 -9.73
N TYR A 62 -13.42 6.66 -8.94
CA TYR A 62 -14.72 7.28 -9.22
C TYR A 62 -15.01 8.48 -8.33
N THR A 63 -14.47 8.46 -7.10
CA THR A 63 -14.75 9.50 -6.10
C THR A 63 -13.52 9.82 -5.27
N GLU A 64 -13.48 10.99 -4.67
CA GLU A 64 -12.37 11.40 -3.80
C GLU A 64 -12.24 10.57 -2.52
N ILE A 65 -13.28 9.85 -2.13
CA ILE A 65 -13.26 8.96 -0.95
C ILE A 65 -12.80 7.54 -1.27
N ASP A 66 -12.63 7.18 -2.54
CA ASP A 66 -12.19 5.84 -2.94
C ASP A 66 -10.87 5.42 -2.26
N PRO A 67 -9.85 6.28 -2.13
CA PRO A 67 -8.63 5.90 -1.44
C PRO A 67 -8.87 5.46 0.01
N LEU A 68 -9.82 6.07 0.71
CA LEU A 68 -10.15 5.71 2.08
C LEU A 68 -10.87 4.36 2.17
N THR A 69 -11.83 4.12 1.27
CA THR A 69 -12.58 2.85 1.22
C THR A 69 -11.69 1.69 0.80
N VAL A 70 -10.82 1.89 -0.18
CA VAL A 70 -9.83 0.90 -0.61
C VAL A 70 -8.80 0.63 0.48
N ALA A 71 -8.29 1.68 1.13
CA ALA A 71 -7.39 1.55 2.27
C ALA A 71 -8.04 0.71 3.39
N ARG A 72 -9.32 0.97 3.67
CA ARG A 72 -10.08 0.21 4.68
C ARG A 72 -10.24 -1.25 4.31
N ALA A 73 -10.54 -1.55 3.03
CA ALA A 73 -10.65 -2.92 2.52
C ALA A 73 -9.34 -3.68 2.65
N VAL A 74 -8.24 -3.11 2.16
CA VAL A 74 -6.89 -3.69 2.24
C VAL A 74 -6.46 -3.91 3.69
N TRP A 75 -6.76 -2.95 4.56
CA TRP A 75 -6.50 -3.06 6.00
C TRP A 75 -7.29 -4.18 6.67
N LYS A 76 -8.58 -4.37 6.32
CA LYS A 76 -9.38 -5.51 6.80
C LYS A 76 -8.74 -6.86 6.46
N LEU A 77 -8.06 -6.93 5.31
CA LEU A 77 -7.35 -8.14 4.85
C LEU A 77 -5.96 -8.32 5.47
N GLY A 78 -5.58 -7.46 6.43
CA GLY A 78 -4.33 -7.58 7.17
C GLY A 78 -3.11 -7.01 6.43
N ARG A 79 -3.32 -6.23 5.35
CA ARG A 79 -2.27 -5.61 4.56
C ARG A 79 -2.23 -4.10 4.80
N ALA A 80 -1.04 -3.52 4.74
CA ALA A 80 -0.89 -2.07 4.84
C ALA A 80 -1.22 -1.40 3.48
N PRO A 81 -2.19 -0.47 3.43
CA PRO A 81 -2.51 0.23 2.19
C PRO A 81 -1.42 1.26 1.86
N ARG A 82 -0.80 1.11 0.70
CA ARG A 82 0.20 2.04 0.17
C ARG A 82 -0.22 2.47 -1.21
N PHE A 83 -0.31 3.77 -1.41
CA PHE A 83 -0.74 4.40 -2.66
C PHE A 83 0.41 5.13 -3.33
N LEU A 84 0.34 5.25 -4.64
CA LEU A 84 1.08 6.25 -5.38
C LEU A 84 0.36 7.60 -5.20
N ALA A 85 0.96 8.52 -4.49
CA ALA A 85 0.35 9.81 -4.17
C ALA A 85 1.14 10.96 -4.83
N LYS A 86 0.43 12.01 -5.22
CA LYS A 86 1.03 13.19 -5.86
C LYS A 86 2.16 13.77 -4.98
N ALA A 87 3.34 13.96 -5.55
CA ALA A 87 4.53 14.42 -4.82
C ALA A 87 4.32 15.76 -4.11
N SER A 88 3.48 16.64 -4.67
CA SER A 88 3.15 17.92 -4.02
C SER A 88 2.48 17.77 -2.65
N LEU A 89 1.74 16.66 -2.40
CA LEU A 89 1.10 16.39 -1.11
C LEU A 89 2.14 16.14 0.00
N PHE A 90 3.31 15.64 -0.36
CA PHE A 90 4.40 15.41 0.58
C PHE A 90 5.10 16.71 1.03
N LYS A 91 4.84 17.84 0.35
CA LYS A 91 5.34 19.16 0.71
C LYS A 91 4.45 19.86 1.74
N VAL A 92 3.21 19.40 1.88
CA VAL A 92 2.29 19.92 2.92
C VAL A 92 2.79 19.45 4.29
N PRO A 93 2.99 20.34 5.30
CA PRO A 93 3.55 19.96 6.60
C PRO A 93 2.79 18.78 7.21
N VAL A 94 2.19 18.60 8.13
CA VAL A 94 1.51 17.46 8.78
C VAL A 94 1.14 16.32 7.83
N LEU A 95 0.49 16.63 6.69
CA LEU A 95 0.07 15.62 5.69
C LEU A 95 1.27 14.90 5.07
N GLY A 96 2.31 15.64 4.68
CA GLY A 96 3.52 15.03 4.09
C GLY A 96 4.28 14.16 5.10
N ALA A 97 4.30 14.55 6.36
CA ALA A 97 4.86 13.72 7.43
C ALA A 97 4.05 12.42 7.61
N ALA A 98 2.72 12.50 7.63
CA ALA A 98 1.83 11.35 7.72
C ALA A 98 1.98 10.41 6.52
N LEU A 99 2.03 10.95 5.29
CA LEU A 99 2.22 10.15 4.07
C LEU A 99 3.55 9.38 4.10
N ARG A 100 4.64 10.04 4.52
CA ARG A 100 5.94 9.37 4.68
C ARG A 100 5.91 8.32 5.77
N ALA A 101 5.34 8.63 6.92
CA ALA A 101 5.26 7.71 8.05
C ALA A 101 4.41 6.46 7.74
N THR A 102 3.40 6.58 6.89
CA THR A 102 2.55 5.47 6.45
C THR A 102 3.10 4.73 5.22
N GLY A 103 4.26 5.16 4.69
CA GLY A 103 4.92 4.49 3.58
C GLY A 103 4.24 4.72 2.22
N GLN A 104 3.55 5.85 2.06
CA GLN A 104 3.00 6.25 0.77
C GLN A 104 4.13 6.64 -0.19
N VAL A 105 3.92 6.44 -1.48
CA VAL A 105 4.94 6.64 -2.51
C VAL A 105 4.68 7.93 -3.27
N PRO A 106 5.60 8.91 -3.23
CA PRO A 106 5.45 10.13 -4.01
C PRO A 106 5.68 9.87 -5.49
N VAL A 107 4.78 10.38 -6.35
CA VAL A 107 4.93 10.34 -7.80
C VAL A 107 4.66 11.73 -8.40
N GLU A 108 5.50 12.11 -9.36
CA GLU A 108 5.26 13.29 -10.18
C GLU A 108 4.31 12.90 -11.32
N ARG A 109 3.17 13.60 -11.40
CA ARG A 109 2.17 13.33 -12.46
C ARG A 109 2.46 14.09 -13.75
N HIS A 110 3.34 15.09 -13.70
CA HIS A 110 3.70 15.96 -14.82
C HIS A 110 5.20 15.84 -15.06
N GLY A 111 5.60 15.15 -16.11
CA GLY A 111 7.03 14.98 -16.40
C GLY A 111 7.36 13.87 -17.39
N GLY A 112 6.38 13.33 -18.09
CA GLY A 112 6.62 12.30 -19.12
C GLY A 112 7.37 11.08 -18.61
N GLY A 113 8.37 10.60 -19.34
CA GLY A 113 9.11 9.38 -19.01
C GLY A 113 9.81 9.36 -17.65
N ALA A 114 10.26 10.52 -17.16
CA ALA A 114 10.93 10.63 -15.87
C ALA A 114 9.98 10.37 -14.68
N ALA A 115 8.73 10.83 -14.78
CA ALA A 115 7.71 10.58 -13.76
C ALA A 115 7.32 9.09 -13.70
N THR A 116 7.21 8.46 -14.89
CA THR A 116 6.95 7.03 -15.00
C THR A 116 8.11 6.20 -14.43
N ALA A 117 9.35 6.59 -14.74
CA ALA A 117 10.54 5.92 -14.22
C ALA A 117 10.62 6.00 -12.68
N GLY A 118 10.30 7.16 -12.10
CA GLY A 118 10.25 7.33 -10.64
C GLY A 118 9.18 6.46 -9.98
N ALA A 119 8.00 6.37 -10.58
CA ALA A 119 6.92 5.51 -10.08
C ALA A 119 7.29 4.01 -10.16
N LEU A 120 7.91 3.58 -11.26
CA LEU A 120 8.41 2.22 -11.43
C LEU A 120 9.49 1.87 -10.42
N SER A 121 10.50 2.74 -10.24
CA SER A 121 11.55 2.53 -9.25
C SER A 121 11.01 2.40 -7.83
N ALA A 122 10.02 3.21 -7.48
CA ALA A 122 9.37 3.12 -6.16
C ALA A 122 8.55 1.83 -6.01
N ALA A 123 7.86 1.39 -7.06
CA ALA A 123 7.15 0.12 -7.07
C ALA A 123 8.12 -1.06 -6.93
N ASP A 124 9.23 -1.05 -7.65
CA ASP A 124 10.27 -2.07 -7.56
C ASP A 124 10.85 -2.18 -6.15
N ALA A 125 11.11 -1.04 -5.50
CA ALA A 125 11.57 -1.02 -4.11
C ALA A 125 10.55 -1.64 -3.14
N LEU A 126 9.26 -1.42 -3.35
CA LEU A 126 8.20 -2.04 -2.56
C LEU A 126 8.13 -3.55 -2.79
N VAL A 127 8.21 -3.97 -4.05
CA VAL A 127 8.22 -5.39 -4.45
C VAL A 127 9.42 -6.11 -3.83
N ALA A 128 10.62 -5.51 -3.89
CA ALA A 128 11.82 -6.06 -3.28
C ALA A 128 11.70 -6.28 -1.76
N HIS A 129 10.87 -5.48 -1.09
CA HIS A 129 10.57 -5.63 0.34
C HIS A 129 9.32 -6.48 0.62
N GLY A 130 8.76 -7.16 -0.38
CA GLY A 130 7.55 -7.98 -0.21
C GLY A 130 6.30 -7.18 0.10
N ARG A 131 6.25 -5.90 -0.28
CA ARG A 131 5.16 -4.98 0.03
C ARG A 131 4.23 -4.81 -1.17
N GLY A 132 2.96 -4.52 -0.88
CA GLY A 132 1.97 -4.20 -1.90
C GLY A 132 1.84 -2.71 -2.16
N VAL A 133 1.41 -2.36 -3.36
CA VAL A 133 1.10 -0.99 -3.77
C VAL A 133 -0.25 -0.94 -4.47
N ILE A 134 -0.99 0.14 -4.23
CA ILE A 134 -2.28 0.43 -4.84
C ILE A 134 -2.08 1.57 -5.83
N VAL A 135 -2.57 1.41 -7.03
CA VAL A 135 -2.48 2.39 -8.10
C VAL A 135 -3.85 2.71 -8.67
N TYR A 136 -4.04 3.95 -9.06
CA TYR A 136 -5.17 4.41 -9.85
C TYR A 136 -4.65 4.68 -11.27
N PRO A 137 -4.87 3.77 -12.23
CA PRO A 137 -4.28 3.89 -13.56
C PRO A 137 -4.73 5.14 -14.32
N GLU A 138 -5.92 5.62 -14.01
CA GLU A 138 -6.50 6.82 -14.64
C GLU A 138 -5.77 8.11 -14.25
N GLY A 139 -5.06 8.11 -13.12
CA GLY A 139 -4.21 9.22 -12.67
C GLY A 139 -4.93 10.45 -12.14
N THR A 140 -6.18 10.67 -12.52
CA THR A 140 -7.07 11.75 -12.08
C THR A 140 -8.52 11.25 -12.04
N LEU A 141 -9.36 11.94 -11.29
CA LEU A 141 -10.82 11.85 -11.44
C LEU A 141 -11.23 12.51 -12.74
#